data_c8c5bc59a348c9c37967a91e4119b803
#
_entry.id   c8c5bc59a348c9c37967a91e4119b803
#
_cell.length_a   1.000
_cell.length_b   1.000
_cell.length_c   1.000
_cell.angle_alpha   90.00
_cell.angle_beta   90.00
_cell.angle_gamma   90.00
#
_symmetry.space_group_name_H-M   'P 1'
#
loop_
_entity.id
_entity.type
_entity.pdbx_description
1 polymer ?
#
loop_
_entity_poly.entity_id
_entity_poly.type
_entity_poly.pdbx_seq_one_letter_code
_entity_poly.pdbx_strand_id
1 'polypeptide(L)'
;EYSVKFTVINAGFEVEGTMKIKDALIRFDPDKFLDGKIQVSADPSSIETGIGIRDKHLKRSDYLDATTYPEIQLRSKDFSKTGKNEFTGKFDLTIKSITKEIIIPFTIKRKNDATFYQGDFTINRLDFKIGEESLTLDETVHIQVGARREF
;
A
#
# COMPACT_ATOMS: atom_id res chain seq x y z
N GLU A 1 1.53 13.90 6.10
CA GLU A 1 0.24 13.21 6.08
C GLU A 1 0.28 12.07 5.07
N TYR A 2 -0.14 10.89 5.49
CA TYR A 2 -0.07 9.67 4.67
C TYR A 2 -1.41 8.98 4.62
N SER A 3 -1.70 8.31 3.50
CA SER A 3 -2.93 7.54 3.36
C SER A 3 -2.67 6.21 2.68
N VAL A 4 -3.37 5.17 3.13
CA VAL A 4 -3.45 3.87 2.46
C VAL A 4 -4.92 3.49 2.37
N LYS A 5 -5.38 3.26 1.15
CA LYS A 5 -6.74 2.83 0.85
C LYS A 5 -6.67 1.58 -0.02
N PHE A 6 -7.50 0.61 0.27
CA PHE A 6 -7.60 -0.58 -0.56
C PHE A 6 -9.04 -0.86 -0.96
N THR A 7 -9.19 -1.52 -2.09
CA THR A 7 -10.49 -1.93 -2.63
C THR A 7 -10.41 -3.38 -3.09
N VAL A 8 -11.38 -4.18 -2.71
CA VAL A 8 -11.52 -5.55 -3.15
C VAL A 8 -13.00 -5.84 -3.46
N ILE A 9 -13.26 -6.72 -4.41
CA ILE A 9 -14.62 -7.14 -4.75
C ILE A 9 -15.01 -8.37 -3.95
N ASN A 10 -16.16 -8.32 -3.29
CA ASN A 10 -16.74 -9.44 -2.56
C ASN A 10 -18.19 -9.63 -2.97
N ALA A 11 -18.51 -10.79 -3.53
CA ALA A 11 -19.86 -11.12 -4.05
C ALA A 11 -20.40 -10.04 -5.01
N GLY A 12 -19.52 -9.48 -5.85
CA GLY A 12 -19.85 -8.44 -6.82
C GLY A 12 -19.89 -7.02 -6.25
N PHE A 13 -19.70 -6.84 -4.95
CA PHE A 13 -19.70 -5.53 -4.30
C PHE A 13 -18.30 -5.06 -3.97
N GLU A 14 -18.06 -3.77 -4.19
CA GLU A 14 -16.80 -3.14 -3.78
C GLU A 14 -16.74 -3.01 -2.26
N VAL A 15 -15.65 -3.50 -1.68
CA VAL A 15 -15.33 -3.29 -0.28
C VAL A 15 -14.11 -2.38 -0.22
N GLU A 16 -14.28 -1.22 0.41
CA GLU A 16 -13.19 -0.27 0.63
C GLU A 16 -12.72 -0.32 2.07
N GLY A 17 -11.43 -0.16 2.26
CA GLY A 17 -10.86 -0.08 3.59
C GLY A 17 -9.64 0.82 3.62
N THR A 18 -9.25 1.17 4.83
CA THR A 18 -8.08 2.00 5.12
C THR A 18 -7.20 1.33 6.15
N MET A 19 -5.96 1.78 6.19
CA MET A 19 -4.97 1.33 7.16
C MET A 19 -4.09 2.50 7.54
N LYS A 20 -3.70 2.59 8.80
CA LYS A 20 -2.83 3.67 9.28
C LYS A 20 -1.38 3.36 8.98
N ILE A 21 -0.63 4.39 8.64
CA ILE A 21 0.82 4.34 8.51
C ILE A 21 1.44 4.51 9.90
N LYS A 22 2.33 3.59 10.26
CA LYS A 22 3.12 3.67 11.50
C LYS A 22 4.32 4.55 11.33
N ASP A 23 5.02 4.40 10.21
CA ASP A 23 6.26 5.10 9.95
C ASP A 23 6.47 5.24 8.45
N ALA A 24 7.07 6.34 8.03
CA ALA A 24 7.38 6.59 6.64
C ALA A 24 8.63 7.43 6.49
N LEU A 25 9.49 7.04 5.57
CA LEU A 25 10.64 7.80 5.13
C LEU A 25 10.50 8.04 3.64
N ILE A 26 10.38 9.30 3.23
CA ILE A 26 10.33 9.69 1.83
C ILE A 26 11.46 10.69 1.58
N ARG A 27 12.48 10.25 0.84
CA ARG A 27 13.55 11.07 0.32
C ARG A 27 13.53 10.95 -1.18
N PHE A 28 12.85 11.85 -1.83
CA PHE A 28 12.66 11.77 -3.27
C PHE A 28 12.73 13.15 -3.89
N ASP A 29 13.78 13.39 -4.66
CA ASP A 29 13.95 14.57 -5.47
C ASP A 29 13.69 14.19 -6.93
N PRO A 30 12.67 14.77 -7.58
CA PRO A 30 12.37 14.46 -8.99
C PRO A 30 13.54 14.70 -9.95
N ASP A 31 14.45 15.59 -9.59
CA ASP A 31 15.65 15.89 -10.41
C ASP A 31 16.81 14.94 -10.13
N LYS A 32 16.74 14.17 -9.06
CA LYS A 32 17.75 13.19 -8.65
C LYS A 32 17.09 11.88 -8.22
N PHE A 33 16.13 11.42 -9.00
CA PHE A 33 15.25 10.31 -8.61
C PHE A 33 16.02 8.99 -8.42
N LEU A 34 17.17 8.79 -9.05
CA LEU A 34 17.98 7.58 -8.87
C LEU A 34 18.51 7.43 -7.45
N ASP A 35 18.66 8.54 -6.72
CA ASP A 35 19.10 8.55 -5.32
C ASP A 35 17.93 8.47 -4.35
N GLY A 36 16.72 8.31 -4.86
CA GLY A 36 15.50 8.30 -4.07
C GLY A 36 15.42 7.11 -3.13
N LYS A 37 14.73 7.32 -2.01
CA LYS A 37 14.44 6.29 -1.02
C LYS A 37 13.05 6.49 -0.44
N ILE A 38 12.24 5.45 -0.53
CA ILE A 38 10.89 5.44 0.04
C ILE A 38 10.75 4.16 0.86
N GLN A 39 10.43 4.32 2.14
CA GLN A 39 10.16 3.23 3.05
C GLN A 39 8.90 3.56 3.84
N VAL A 40 7.96 2.63 3.88
CA VAL A 40 6.69 2.81 4.57
C VAL A 40 6.38 1.58 5.39
N SER A 41 5.90 1.78 6.60
CA SER A 41 5.39 0.74 7.46
C SER A 41 3.94 1.05 7.82
N ALA A 42 3.04 0.11 7.54
CA ALA A 42 1.63 0.21 7.86
C ALA A 42 1.26 -0.71 9.01
N ASP A 43 0.21 -0.36 9.73
CA ASP A 43 -0.31 -1.12 10.88
C ASP A 43 -1.52 -1.95 10.45
N PRO A 44 -1.38 -3.28 10.27
CA PRO A 44 -2.50 -4.12 9.88
C PRO A 44 -3.59 -4.20 10.95
N SER A 45 -3.28 -3.93 12.22
CA SER A 45 -4.29 -3.91 13.27
C SER A 45 -5.22 -2.70 13.18
N SER A 46 -4.83 -1.67 12.42
CA SER A 46 -5.62 -0.46 12.20
C SER A 46 -6.62 -0.58 11.05
N ILE A 47 -6.70 -1.74 10.40
CA ILE A 47 -7.58 -1.94 9.25
C ILE A 47 -9.02 -1.58 9.59
N GLU A 48 -9.65 -0.81 8.70
CA GLU A 48 -11.00 -0.33 8.89
C GLU A 48 -11.77 -0.38 7.56
N THR A 49 -12.89 -1.11 7.56
CA THR A 49 -13.75 -1.28 6.38
C THR A 49 -15.18 -0.80 6.62
N GLY A 50 -15.44 -0.21 7.79
CA GLY A 50 -16.77 0.27 8.18
C GLY A 50 -17.66 -0.77 8.87
N ILE A 51 -17.24 -2.02 8.95
CA ILE A 51 -17.95 -3.10 9.64
C ILE A 51 -17.02 -3.77 10.63
N GLY A 52 -17.28 -3.58 11.93
CA GLY A 52 -16.38 -4.01 13.01
C GLY A 52 -16.12 -5.51 13.06
N ILE A 53 -17.13 -6.36 12.80
CA ILE A 53 -16.97 -7.82 12.78
C ILE A 53 -16.04 -8.23 11.63
N ARG A 54 -16.19 -7.60 10.47
CA ARG A 54 -15.33 -7.84 9.32
C ARG A 54 -13.90 -7.41 9.62
N ASP A 55 -13.71 -6.27 10.27
CA ASP A 55 -12.37 -5.78 10.63
C ASP A 55 -11.67 -6.72 11.59
N LYS A 56 -12.38 -7.26 12.56
CA LYS A 56 -11.84 -8.30 13.46
C LYS A 56 -11.43 -9.55 12.69
N HIS A 57 -12.25 -9.98 11.75
CA HIS A 57 -11.98 -11.16 10.93
C HIS A 57 -10.70 -10.98 10.09
N LEU A 58 -10.53 -9.80 9.50
CA LEU A 58 -9.36 -9.49 8.67
C LEU A 58 -8.03 -9.47 9.45
N LYS A 59 -8.07 -9.29 10.77
CA LYS A 59 -6.87 -9.31 11.62
C LYS A 59 -6.44 -10.71 12.04
N ARG A 60 -7.27 -11.72 11.79
CA ARG A 60 -7.03 -13.09 12.24
C ARG A 60 -5.89 -13.75 11.48
N SER A 61 -5.40 -14.87 12.03
CA SER A 61 -4.25 -15.60 11.50
C SER A 61 -4.42 -16.08 10.06
N ASP A 62 -5.65 -16.37 9.63
CA ASP A 62 -5.95 -16.78 8.27
C ASP A 62 -6.04 -15.63 7.27
N TYR A 63 -5.98 -14.38 7.75
CA TYR A 63 -5.93 -13.17 6.91
C TYR A 63 -4.63 -12.42 7.14
N LEU A 64 -4.67 -11.28 7.81
CA LEU A 64 -3.48 -10.44 8.00
C LEU A 64 -2.58 -10.90 9.15
N ASP A 65 -3.12 -11.68 10.06
CA ASP A 65 -2.40 -12.14 11.26
C ASP A 65 -1.69 -10.99 11.97
N ALA A 66 -2.46 -9.96 12.29
CA ALA A 66 -1.92 -8.69 12.77
C ALA A 66 -1.19 -8.79 14.11
N THR A 67 -1.49 -9.81 14.92
CA THR A 67 -0.80 -10.04 16.19
C THR A 67 0.60 -10.59 15.97
N THR A 68 0.75 -11.56 15.08
CA THR A 68 2.04 -12.16 14.75
C THR A 68 2.89 -11.22 13.89
N TYR A 69 2.25 -10.52 12.95
CA TYR A 69 2.90 -9.64 12.00
C TYR A 69 2.35 -8.22 12.14
N PRO A 70 2.89 -7.42 13.08
CA PRO A 70 2.34 -6.10 13.39
C PRO A 70 2.68 -5.02 12.37
N GLU A 71 3.41 -5.34 11.32
CA GLU A 71 3.81 -4.40 10.29
C GLU A 71 3.69 -4.99 8.88
N ILE A 72 3.20 -4.15 7.97
CA ILE A 72 3.31 -4.34 6.53
C ILE A 72 4.36 -3.35 6.06
N GLN A 73 5.37 -3.81 5.30
CA GLN A 73 6.49 -2.97 4.89
C GLN A 73 6.58 -2.82 3.38
N LEU A 74 6.84 -1.60 2.96
CA LEU A 74 7.10 -1.25 1.58
C LEU A 74 8.45 -0.55 1.52
N ARG A 75 9.39 -1.08 0.71
CA ARG A 75 10.74 -0.52 0.59
C ARG A 75 11.13 -0.37 -0.88
N SER A 76 11.55 0.82 -1.25
CA SER A 76 12.01 1.08 -2.62
C SER A 76 13.34 0.38 -2.91
N LYS A 77 13.49 -0.03 -4.16
CA LYS A 77 14.72 -0.63 -4.70
C LYS A 77 15.28 0.20 -5.84
N ASP A 78 14.42 0.70 -6.72
CA ASP A 78 14.84 1.36 -7.93
C ASP A 78 13.74 2.28 -8.46
N PHE A 79 14.10 3.34 -9.16
CA PHE A 79 13.17 4.29 -9.75
C PHE A 79 13.48 4.57 -11.20
N SER A 80 12.43 4.80 -11.99
CA SER A 80 12.52 5.25 -13.37
C SER A 80 11.57 6.42 -13.59
N LYS A 81 11.96 7.35 -14.45
CA LYS A 81 11.08 8.45 -14.85
C LYS A 81 10.31 8.04 -16.10
N THR A 82 9.00 8.15 -16.07
CA THR A 82 8.11 7.73 -17.17
C THR A 82 7.44 8.90 -17.88
N GLY A 83 7.45 10.07 -17.28
CA GLY A 83 6.86 11.28 -17.85
C GLY A 83 7.13 12.47 -16.97
N LYS A 84 6.52 13.61 -17.31
CA LYS A 84 6.65 14.81 -16.49
C LYS A 84 5.92 14.58 -15.17
N ASN A 85 6.67 14.65 -14.05
CA ASN A 85 6.14 14.37 -12.72
C ASN A 85 5.55 12.95 -12.57
N GLU A 86 5.95 12.04 -13.45
CA GLU A 86 5.51 10.64 -13.43
C GLU A 86 6.71 9.71 -13.31
N PHE A 87 6.61 8.76 -12.41
CA PHE A 87 7.69 7.83 -12.09
C PHE A 87 7.14 6.43 -11.90
N THR A 88 8.03 5.47 -11.98
CA THR A 88 7.76 4.08 -11.62
C THR A 88 8.83 3.64 -10.63
N GLY A 89 8.41 3.03 -9.53
CA GLY A 89 9.32 2.46 -8.55
C GLY A 89 9.21 0.95 -8.50
N LYS A 90 10.34 0.28 -8.33
CA LYS A 90 10.38 -1.12 -7.91
C LYS A 90 10.49 -1.15 -6.39
N PHE A 91 9.61 -1.90 -5.77
CA PHE A 91 9.53 -2.00 -4.32
C PHE A 91 9.47 -3.45 -3.88
N ASP A 92 10.00 -3.72 -2.70
CA ASP A 92 9.70 -4.95 -1.98
C ASP A 92 8.53 -4.69 -1.03
N LEU A 93 7.45 -5.44 -1.21
CA LEU A 93 6.30 -5.43 -0.32
C LEU A 93 6.32 -6.69 0.54
N THR A 94 6.34 -6.50 1.84
CA THR A 94 6.34 -7.60 2.82
C THR A 94 5.04 -7.61 3.60
N ILE A 95 4.28 -8.69 3.47
CA ILE A 95 3.07 -8.96 4.26
C ILE A 95 3.17 -10.38 4.81
N LYS A 96 2.93 -10.57 6.10
CA LYS A 96 2.98 -11.88 6.76
C LYS A 96 4.30 -12.63 6.50
N SER A 97 5.42 -11.93 6.60
CA SER A 97 6.76 -12.45 6.32
C SER A 97 7.03 -12.85 4.86
N ILE A 98 6.08 -12.64 3.96
CA ILE A 98 6.26 -12.92 2.53
C ILE A 98 6.60 -11.62 1.82
N THR A 99 7.71 -11.61 1.10
CA THR A 99 8.17 -10.45 0.34
C THR A 99 8.03 -10.71 -1.15
N LYS A 100 7.38 -9.79 -1.84
CA LYS A 100 7.23 -9.80 -3.31
C LYS A 100 7.70 -8.48 -3.87
N GLU A 101 8.36 -8.53 -5.00
CA GLU A 101 8.68 -7.33 -5.76
C GLU A 101 7.44 -6.85 -6.48
N ILE A 102 7.13 -5.57 -6.34
CA ILE A 102 6.01 -4.93 -7.03
C ILE A 102 6.51 -3.68 -7.74
N ILE A 103 5.79 -3.30 -8.78
CA ILE A 103 6.06 -2.08 -9.54
C ILE A 103 4.92 -1.11 -9.29
N ILE A 104 5.25 0.07 -8.79
CA ILE A 104 4.27 1.10 -8.47
C ILE A 104 4.50 2.31 -9.35
N PRO A 105 3.59 2.64 -10.28
CA PRO A 105 3.59 3.92 -10.93
C PRO A 105 3.08 4.98 -9.93
N PHE A 106 3.74 6.12 -9.90
CA PHE A 106 3.32 7.21 -9.02
C PHE A 106 3.55 8.57 -9.66
N THR A 107 2.80 9.54 -9.17
CA THR A 107 2.88 10.92 -9.61
C THR A 107 3.31 11.81 -8.46
N ILE A 108 3.97 12.91 -8.81
CA ILE A 108 4.34 13.97 -7.87
C ILE A 108 3.72 15.26 -8.37
N LYS A 109 2.95 15.92 -7.50
CA LYS A 109 2.34 17.21 -7.80
C LYS A 109 2.71 18.22 -6.73
N ARG A 110 3.15 19.38 -7.15
CA ARG A 110 3.35 20.52 -6.26
C ARG A 110 2.16 21.45 -6.41
N LYS A 111 1.52 21.76 -5.30
CA LYS A 111 0.37 22.65 -5.29
C LYS A 111 0.41 23.49 -4.01
N ASN A 112 0.39 24.83 -4.16
CA ASN A 112 0.56 25.76 -3.07
C ASN A 112 1.89 25.47 -2.34
N ASP A 113 1.85 25.19 -1.06
CA ASP A 113 3.05 24.95 -0.24
C ASP A 113 3.25 23.47 0.06
N ALA A 114 2.68 22.57 -0.74
CA ALA A 114 2.75 21.14 -0.48
C ALA A 114 3.13 20.32 -1.72
N THR A 115 3.80 19.21 -1.47
CA THR A 115 4.07 18.19 -2.47
C THR A 115 3.18 16.98 -2.20
N PHE A 116 2.50 16.50 -3.23
CA PHE A 116 1.62 15.34 -3.17
C PHE A 116 2.22 14.19 -3.96
N TYR A 117 2.34 13.03 -3.32
CA TYR A 117 2.76 11.77 -3.93
C TYR A 117 1.56 10.86 -3.99
N GLN A 118 1.29 10.26 -5.13
CA GLN A 118 0.18 9.33 -5.28
C GLN A 118 0.58 8.14 -6.13
N GLY A 119 0.35 6.94 -5.61
CA GLY A 119 0.59 5.69 -6.32
C GLY A 119 -0.59 4.76 -6.25
N ASP A 120 -0.75 3.96 -7.31
CA ASP A 120 -1.79 2.95 -7.45
C ASP A 120 -1.16 1.65 -7.90
N PHE A 121 -1.54 0.55 -7.27
CA PHE A 121 -1.08 -0.76 -7.68
C PHE A 121 -2.05 -1.85 -7.24
N THR A 122 -1.90 -3.04 -7.81
CA THR A 122 -2.68 -4.19 -7.41
C THR A 122 -1.78 -5.29 -6.88
N ILE A 123 -2.31 -6.10 -5.98
CA ILE A 123 -1.67 -7.33 -5.51
C ILE A 123 -2.66 -8.48 -5.64
N ASN A 124 -2.13 -9.69 -5.71
CA ASN A 124 -2.92 -10.89 -5.49
C ASN A 124 -2.79 -11.26 -4.01
N ARG A 125 -3.90 -11.22 -3.26
CA ARG A 125 -3.89 -11.50 -1.83
C ARG A 125 -3.38 -12.91 -1.51
N LEU A 126 -3.57 -13.87 -2.41
CA LEU A 126 -3.13 -15.24 -2.22
C LEU A 126 -1.60 -15.39 -2.26
N ASP A 127 -0.91 -14.51 -2.96
CA ASP A 127 0.55 -14.46 -2.98
C ASP A 127 1.13 -14.17 -1.59
N PHE A 128 0.37 -13.55 -0.72
CA PHE A 128 0.74 -13.20 0.64
C PHE A 128 0.01 -14.05 1.69
N LYS A 129 -0.69 -15.09 1.26
CA LYS A 129 -1.51 -15.94 2.12
C LYS A 129 -2.56 -15.18 2.93
N ILE A 130 -3.13 -14.15 2.36
CA ILE A 130 -4.24 -13.40 2.94
C ILE A 130 -5.55 -14.08 2.55
N GLY A 131 -6.10 -14.86 3.48
CA GLY A 131 -7.26 -15.70 3.23
C GLY A 131 -6.94 -16.87 2.30
N GLU A 132 -8.00 -17.56 1.87
CA GLU A 132 -7.91 -18.69 0.94
C GLU A 132 -8.68 -18.38 -0.34
N GLU A 133 -8.61 -19.29 -1.31
CA GLU A 133 -9.44 -19.21 -2.51
C GLU A 133 -10.91 -19.11 -2.12
N SER A 134 -11.67 -18.28 -2.81
CA SER A 134 -13.06 -17.99 -2.49
C SER A 134 -13.86 -17.81 -3.77
N LEU A 135 -15.10 -18.22 -3.75
CA LEU A 135 -16.02 -17.98 -4.85
C LEU A 135 -16.58 -16.55 -4.84
N THR A 136 -16.44 -15.84 -3.73
CA THR A 136 -17.04 -14.52 -3.55
C THR A 136 -16.01 -13.40 -3.38
N LEU A 137 -14.91 -13.67 -2.67
CA LEU A 137 -13.86 -12.67 -2.45
C LEU A 137 -12.81 -12.77 -3.56
N ASP A 138 -12.69 -11.70 -4.34
CA ASP A 138 -11.70 -11.61 -5.41
C ASP A 138 -10.28 -11.73 -4.84
N GLU A 139 -9.40 -12.31 -5.62
CA GLU A 139 -7.97 -12.40 -5.26
C GLU A 139 -7.20 -11.12 -5.53
N THR A 140 -7.70 -10.26 -6.41
CA THR A 140 -7.05 -8.98 -6.72
C THR A 140 -7.49 -7.92 -5.73
N VAL A 141 -6.51 -7.27 -5.11
CA VAL A 141 -6.72 -6.12 -4.23
C VAL A 141 -6.08 -4.91 -4.85
N HIS A 142 -6.84 -3.84 -5.01
CA HIS A 142 -6.37 -2.55 -5.51
C HIS A 142 -5.93 -1.70 -4.33
N ILE A 143 -4.74 -1.14 -4.39
CA ILE A 143 -4.16 -0.34 -3.31
C ILE A 143 -3.81 1.05 -3.84
N GLN A 144 -4.24 2.07 -3.10
CA GLN A 144 -3.90 3.46 -3.35
C GLN A 144 -3.10 3.99 -2.18
N VAL A 145 -1.93 4.53 -2.46
CA VAL A 145 -1.07 5.14 -1.45
C VAL A 145 -0.88 6.60 -1.76
N GLY A 146 -0.88 7.41 -0.73
CA GLY A 146 -0.70 8.84 -0.87
C GLY A 146 0.12 9.43 0.26
N ALA A 147 0.86 10.47 -0.05
CA ALA A 147 1.59 11.26 0.93
C ALA A 147 1.48 12.74 0.57
N ARG A 148 1.28 13.56 1.58
CA ARG A 148 1.33 15.00 1.47
C ARG A 148 2.45 15.52 2.37
N ARG A 149 3.33 16.29 1.79
CA ARG A 149 4.48 16.86 2.49
C ARG A 149 4.50 18.36 2.30
N GLU A 150 4.53 19.11 3.38
CA GLU A 150 4.67 20.58 3.32
C GLU A 150 6.14 20.97 3.14
N PHE A 151 6.33 22.10 2.47
CA PHE A 151 7.68 22.67 2.27
C PHE A 151 8.19 23.26 3.57
#